data_4eab20f9de8178e85b674d2f66dd8b79
#
_entry.id   4eab20f9de8178e85b674d2f66dd8b79
#
_cell.length_a   1.000
_cell.length_b   1.000
_cell.length_c   1.000
_cell.angle_alpha   90.00
_cell.angle_beta   90.00
_cell.angle_gamma   90.00
#
_symmetry.space_group_name_H-M   'P 1'
#
loop_
_entity.id
_entity.type
_entity.pdbx_description
1 polymer ?
#
loop_
_entity_poly.entity_id
_entity_poly.type
_entity_poly.pdbx_seq_one_letter_code
_entity_poly.pdbx_strand_id
1 'polypeptide(L)'
;MEIFNATNLLYIWGGFVKTIEISALSIFFSLIFGTVLALVKSYAPRPFRILVSAYIELFRCTPNLLWILFIYFTVQGLDIVISTIAFTLFTSAVMAEIVRGGLNSIPRGQFEAAQSQGFGFFATMRYIILPQTFKTIIPALFSQCTTCLLYTSVRRSPKRTTWRWLASIVPWCFSSSTCIPT
;
A
#
# COMPACT_ATOMS: atom_id res chain seq x y z
N MET A 1 35.47 -11.54 13.59
CA MET A 1 35.38 -10.29 12.80
C MET A 1 35.38 -10.54 11.29
N GLU A 2 34.72 -11.58 10.80
CA GLU A 2 34.70 -11.90 9.35
C GLU A 2 33.46 -11.38 8.61
N ILE A 3 32.63 -10.54 9.24
CA ILE A 3 31.38 -10.06 8.65
C ILE A 3 31.64 -8.95 7.63
N PHE A 4 32.77 -8.24 7.73
CA PHE A 4 33.16 -7.13 6.86
C PHE A 4 34.12 -7.54 5.73
N ASN A 5 33.98 -8.73 5.18
CA ASN A 5 34.72 -9.11 3.99
C ASN A 5 34.11 -8.40 2.77
N ALA A 6 34.93 -7.93 1.84
CA ALA A 6 34.49 -7.19 0.63
C ALA A 6 33.40 -7.96 -0.14
N THR A 7 33.49 -9.27 -0.18
CA THR A 7 32.50 -10.14 -0.83
C THR A 7 31.13 -10.08 -0.13
N ASN A 8 31.09 -10.08 1.21
CA ASN A 8 29.85 -9.99 1.98
C ASN A 8 29.21 -8.60 1.83
N LEU A 9 30.03 -7.55 1.75
CA LEU A 9 29.56 -6.18 1.53
C LEU A 9 28.88 -6.02 0.17
N LEU A 10 29.43 -6.61 -0.88
CA LEU A 10 28.84 -6.63 -2.21
C LEU A 10 27.50 -7.39 -2.24
N TYR A 11 27.38 -8.51 -1.55
CA TYR A 11 26.11 -9.24 -1.42
C TYR A 11 25.06 -8.43 -0.69
N ILE A 12 25.41 -7.75 0.40
CA ILE A 12 24.51 -6.89 1.17
C ILE A 12 24.07 -5.70 0.28
N TRP A 13 24.98 -5.08 -0.45
CA TRP A 13 24.69 -3.97 -1.35
C TRP A 13 23.74 -4.40 -2.49
N GLY A 14 24.04 -5.52 -3.13
CA GLY A 14 23.14 -6.08 -4.16
C GLY A 14 21.74 -6.40 -3.61
N GLY A 15 21.66 -6.92 -2.38
CA GLY A 15 20.40 -7.12 -1.66
C GLY A 15 19.63 -5.84 -1.42
N PHE A 16 20.31 -4.79 -0.96
CA PHE A 16 19.72 -3.49 -0.68
C PHE A 16 19.15 -2.82 -1.94
N VAL A 17 19.91 -2.82 -3.04
CA VAL A 17 19.46 -2.27 -4.34
C VAL A 17 18.18 -2.98 -4.82
N LYS A 18 18.14 -4.31 -4.77
CA LYS A 18 16.94 -5.08 -5.16
C LYS A 18 15.74 -4.81 -4.25
N THR A 19 15.95 -4.58 -2.98
CA THR A 19 14.89 -4.19 -2.04
C THR A 19 14.27 -2.85 -2.41
N ILE A 20 15.12 -1.86 -2.71
CA ILE A 20 14.65 -0.53 -3.15
C ILE A 20 13.90 -0.63 -4.48
N GLU A 21 14.43 -1.39 -5.46
CA GLU A 21 13.81 -1.58 -6.77
C GLU A 21 12.38 -2.15 -6.64
N ILE A 22 12.22 -3.25 -5.90
CA ILE A 22 10.91 -3.89 -5.68
C ILE A 22 9.96 -2.93 -4.94
N SER A 23 10.45 -2.27 -3.89
CA SER A 23 9.61 -1.36 -3.10
C SER A 23 9.17 -0.14 -3.90
N ALA A 24 10.06 0.47 -4.67
CA ALA A 24 9.74 1.63 -5.50
C ALA A 24 8.69 1.30 -6.57
N LEU A 25 8.87 0.19 -7.28
CA LEU A 25 7.91 -0.29 -8.27
C LEU A 25 6.56 -0.61 -7.63
N SER A 26 6.56 -1.34 -6.51
CA SER A 26 5.31 -1.68 -5.81
C SER A 26 4.56 -0.46 -5.30
N ILE A 27 5.26 0.53 -4.73
CA ILE A 27 4.65 1.78 -4.25
C ILE A 27 4.06 2.56 -5.42
N PHE A 28 4.80 2.69 -6.52
CA PHE A 28 4.33 3.41 -7.70
C PHE A 28 3.05 2.81 -8.27
N PHE A 29 3.04 1.49 -8.52
CA PHE A 29 1.85 0.82 -9.03
C PHE A 29 0.70 0.81 -8.01
N SER A 30 0.99 0.59 -6.73
CA SER A 30 -0.04 0.59 -5.69
C SER A 30 -0.69 1.95 -5.49
N LEU A 31 0.03 3.05 -5.69
CA LEU A 31 -0.53 4.39 -5.63
C LEU A 31 -1.55 4.62 -6.74
N ILE A 32 -1.23 4.21 -7.97
CA ILE A 32 -2.14 4.31 -9.11
C ILE A 32 -3.38 3.44 -8.88
N PHE A 33 -3.18 2.13 -8.63
CA PHE A 33 -4.29 1.20 -8.39
C PHE A 33 -5.11 1.58 -7.15
N GLY A 34 -4.47 1.95 -6.05
CA GLY A 34 -5.13 2.38 -4.82
C GLY A 34 -5.98 3.63 -5.03
N THR A 35 -5.50 4.60 -5.81
CA THR A 35 -6.28 5.80 -6.14
C THR A 35 -7.50 5.45 -6.97
N VAL A 36 -7.37 4.60 -7.97
CA VAL A 36 -8.51 4.13 -8.79
C VAL A 36 -9.52 3.38 -7.91
N LEU A 37 -9.07 2.46 -7.06
CA LEU A 37 -9.95 1.73 -6.14
C LEU A 37 -10.67 2.67 -5.16
N ALA A 38 -9.98 3.70 -4.63
CA ALA A 38 -10.58 4.69 -3.76
C ALA A 38 -11.68 5.49 -4.45
N LEU A 39 -11.45 5.92 -5.69
CA LEU A 39 -12.44 6.64 -6.50
C LEU A 39 -13.64 5.75 -6.83
N VAL A 40 -13.42 4.51 -7.24
CA VAL A 40 -14.50 3.54 -7.50
C VAL A 40 -15.31 3.30 -6.23
N LYS A 41 -14.66 3.07 -5.09
CA LYS A 41 -15.36 2.88 -3.80
C LYS A 41 -16.17 4.10 -3.38
N SER A 42 -15.73 5.32 -3.72
CA SER A 42 -16.39 6.57 -3.31
C SER A 42 -17.53 6.97 -4.24
N TYR A 43 -17.38 6.77 -5.55
CA TYR A 43 -18.27 7.37 -6.56
C TYR A 43 -18.98 6.36 -7.48
N ALA A 44 -18.55 5.09 -7.53
CA ALA A 44 -19.16 4.10 -8.40
C ALA A 44 -20.53 3.62 -7.88
N PRO A 45 -21.37 3.07 -8.78
CA PRO A 45 -22.64 2.46 -8.41
C PRO A 45 -22.46 1.27 -7.46
N ARG A 46 -23.50 0.95 -6.71
CA ARG A 46 -23.51 -0.06 -5.63
C ARG A 46 -22.78 -1.38 -5.95
N PRO A 47 -22.99 -2.05 -7.12
CA PRO A 47 -22.37 -3.34 -7.36
C PRO A 47 -20.84 -3.25 -7.41
N PHE A 48 -20.27 -2.25 -8.08
CA PHE A 48 -18.82 -2.05 -8.14
C PHE A 48 -18.22 -1.67 -6.79
N ARG A 49 -18.94 -0.86 -6.01
CA ARG A 49 -18.51 -0.48 -4.66
C ARG A 49 -18.42 -1.68 -3.72
N ILE A 50 -19.37 -2.63 -3.81
CA ILE A 50 -19.36 -3.85 -3.00
C ILE A 50 -18.16 -4.71 -3.37
N LEU A 51 -17.87 -4.92 -4.66
CA LEU A 51 -16.72 -5.70 -5.11
C LEU A 51 -15.40 -5.11 -4.62
N VAL A 52 -15.21 -3.79 -4.78
CA VAL A 52 -13.99 -3.11 -4.32
C VAL A 52 -13.89 -3.13 -2.79
N SER A 53 -14.99 -2.97 -2.06
CA SER A 53 -14.99 -3.11 -0.60
C SER A 53 -14.56 -4.51 -0.17
N ALA A 54 -15.13 -5.54 -0.78
CA ALA A 54 -14.78 -6.93 -0.47
C ALA A 54 -13.29 -7.21 -0.74
N TYR A 55 -12.75 -6.70 -1.86
CA TYR A 55 -11.33 -6.78 -2.16
C TYR A 55 -10.47 -6.11 -1.06
N ILE A 56 -10.78 -4.85 -0.73
CA ILE A 56 -10.02 -4.09 0.26
C ILE A 56 -10.07 -4.77 1.63
N GLU A 57 -11.24 -5.23 2.07
CA GLU A 57 -11.42 -5.91 3.35
C GLU A 57 -10.68 -7.25 3.39
N LEU A 58 -10.74 -8.04 2.32
CA LEU A 58 -10.04 -9.30 2.22
C LEU A 58 -8.53 -9.13 2.45
N PHE A 59 -7.91 -8.16 1.75
CA PHE A 59 -6.47 -7.92 1.88
C PHE A 59 -6.08 -7.26 3.21
N ARG A 60 -6.93 -6.47 3.82
CA ARG A 60 -6.67 -5.81 5.11
C ARG A 60 -6.88 -6.72 6.32
N CYS A 61 -7.89 -7.59 6.28
CA CYS A 61 -8.19 -8.51 7.38
C CYS A 61 -7.25 -9.74 7.39
N THR A 62 -6.54 -10.01 6.30
CA THR A 62 -5.62 -11.15 6.22
C THR A 62 -4.18 -10.69 6.48
N PRO A 63 -3.38 -11.42 7.27
CA PRO A 63 -1.97 -11.08 7.48
C PRO A 63 -1.19 -11.03 6.16
N ASN A 64 -0.43 -9.96 5.93
CA ASN A 64 0.34 -9.71 4.71
C ASN A 64 1.25 -10.88 4.34
N LEU A 65 1.85 -11.50 5.37
CA LEU A 65 2.78 -12.60 5.19
C LEU A 65 2.14 -13.80 4.49
N LEU A 66 0.87 -14.08 4.77
CA LEU A 66 0.15 -15.18 4.12
C LEU A 66 0.00 -14.95 2.62
N TRP A 67 -0.33 -13.73 2.19
CA TRP A 67 -0.46 -13.40 0.77
C TRP A 67 0.85 -13.49 0.02
N ILE A 68 1.95 -13.02 0.64
CA ILE A 68 3.28 -13.09 0.05
C ILE A 68 3.69 -14.56 -0.13
N LEU A 69 3.50 -15.40 0.89
CA LEU A 69 3.80 -16.82 0.81
C LEU A 69 2.91 -17.54 -0.21
N PHE A 70 1.60 -17.26 -0.21
CA PHE A 70 0.66 -17.86 -1.14
C PHE A 70 1.04 -17.57 -2.59
N ILE A 71 1.29 -16.31 -2.94
CA ILE A 71 1.68 -15.93 -4.29
C ILE A 71 3.04 -16.52 -4.65
N TYR A 72 4.00 -16.53 -3.73
CA TYR A 72 5.31 -17.10 -3.96
C TYR A 72 5.28 -18.60 -4.27
N PHE A 73 4.44 -19.37 -3.57
CA PHE A 73 4.30 -20.81 -3.82
C PHE A 73 3.44 -21.14 -5.03
N THR A 74 2.51 -20.27 -5.39
CA THR A 74 1.57 -20.51 -6.51
C THR A 74 2.19 -20.15 -7.86
N VAL A 75 3.01 -19.10 -7.90
CA VAL A 75 3.58 -18.58 -9.15
C VAL A 75 5.07 -18.90 -9.21
N GLN A 76 5.43 -19.88 -10.03
CA GLN A 76 6.82 -20.20 -10.32
C GLN A 76 7.32 -19.27 -11.44
N GLY A 77 8.29 -18.41 -11.14
CA GLY A 77 8.82 -17.46 -12.13
C GLY A 77 9.92 -16.54 -11.57
N LEU A 78 10.14 -15.42 -12.26
CA LEU A 78 11.11 -14.40 -11.86
C LEU A 78 10.76 -13.80 -10.49
N ASP A 79 11.55 -14.08 -9.49
CA ASP A 79 11.35 -13.66 -8.08
C ASP A 79 11.01 -12.19 -7.87
N ILE A 80 11.58 -11.29 -8.70
CA ILE A 80 11.35 -9.85 -8.62
C ILE A 80 9.93 -9.50 -9.05
N VAL A 81 9.47 -10.05 -10.17
CA VAL A 81 8.14 -9.75 -10.74
C VAL A 81 7.05 -10.25 -9.81
N ILE A 82 7.17 -11.49 -9.34
CA ILE A 82 6.21 -12.11 -8.41
C ILE A 82 6.12 -11.30 -7.11
N SER A 83 7.28 -10.93 -6.57
CA SER A 83 7.35 -10.10 -5.37
C SER A 83 6.70 -8.75 -5.57
N THR A 84 6.96 -8.08 -6.69
CA THR A 84 6.36 -6.79 -7.01
C THR A 84 4.85 -6.88 -7.15
N ILE A 85 4.33 -7.90 -7.81
CA ILE A 85 2.88 -8.13 -7.93
C ILE A 85 2.24 -8.36 -6.56
N ALA A 86 2.81 -9.25 -5.74
CA ALA A 86 2.31 -9.54 -4.41
C ALA A 86 2.22 -8.29 -3.53
N PHE A 87 3.31 -7.51 -3.49
CA PHE A 87 3.35 -6.26 -2.74
C PHE A 87 2.41 -5.21 -3.30
N THR A 88 2.26 -5.10 -4.62
CA THR A 88 1.36 -4.16 -5.27
C THR A 88 -0.10 -4.46 -4.91
N LEU A 89 -0.52 -5.71 -5.01
CA LEU A 89 -1.90 -6.11 -4.67
C LEU A 89 -2.24 -5.78 -3.22
N PHE A 90 -1.38 -6.17 -2.29
CA PHE A 90 -1.60 -5.87 -0.89
C PHE A 90 -1.57 -4.36 -0.60
N THR A 91 -0.53 -3.68 -1.05
CA THR A 91 -0.33 -2.26 -0.77
C THR A 91 -1.42 -1.39 -1.42
N SER A 92 -1.96 -1.79 -2.58
CA SER A 92 -3.05 -1.07 -3.24
C SER A 92 -4.34 -1.03 -2.41
N ALA A 93 -4.65 -2.09 -1.66
CA ALA A 93 -5.80 -2.10 -0.76
C ALA A 93 -5.65 -1.11 0.41
N VAL A 94 -4.45 -1.03 0.98
CA VAL A 94 -4.14 -0.06 2.05
C VAL A 94 -4.13 1.36 1.49
N MET A 95 -3.50 1.57 0.32
CA MET A 95 -3.47 2.88 -0.35
C MET A 95 -4.88 3.38 -0.69
N ALA A 96 -5.77 2.49 -1.12
CA ALA A 96 -7.17 2.85 -1.41
C ALA A 96 -7.87 3.45 -0.17
N GLU A 97 -7.66 2.88 1.01
CA GLU A 97 -8.25 3.41 2.24
C GLU A 97 -7.60 4.74 2.69
N ILE A 98 -6.28 4.88 2.54
CA ILE A 98 -5.58 6.13 2.82
C ILE A 98 -6.11 7.25 1.91
N VAL A 99 -6.22 7.00 0.61
CA VAL A 99 -6.75 7.98 -0.36
C VAL A 99 -8.21 8.30 -0.07
N ARG A 100 -9.03 7.29 0.25
CA ARG A 100 -10.44 7.50 0.64
C ARG A 100 -10.56 8.34 1.91
N GLY A 101 -9.73 8.10 2.90
CA GLY A 101 -9.66 8.93 4.10
C GLY A 101 -9.31 10.39 3.78
N GLY A 102 -8.34 10.60 2.89
CA GLY A 102 -7.99 11.93 2.41
C GLY A 102 -9.11 12.61 1.61
N LEU A 103 -9.83 11.88 0.75
CA LEU A 103 -11.00 12.41 0.03
C LEU A 103 -12.10 12.85 1.00
N ASN A 104 -12.36 12.07 2.03
CA ASN A 104 -13.38 12.39 3.03
C ASN A 104 -13.00 13.56 3.95
N SER A 105 -11.71 13.90 4.05
CA SER A 105 -11.23 15.04 4.84
C SER A 105 -11.47 16.39 4.15
N ILE A 106 -11.79 16.40 2.86
CA ILE A 106 -12.03 17.64 2.10
C ILE A 106 -13.45 18.14 2.37
N PRO A 107 -13.61 19.41 2.78
CA PRO A 107 -14.91 20.01 3.02
C PRO A 107 -15.80 20.01 1.77
N ARG A 108 -17.08 19.68 1.94
CA ARG A 108 -18.07 19.68 0.85
C ARG A 108 -18.16 21.03 0.12
N GLY A 109 -17.92 22.13 0.82
CA GLY A 109 -17.89 23.47 0.22
C GLY A 109 -16.89 23.63 -0.93
N GLN A 110 -15.83 22.82 -1.00
CA GLN A 110 -14.91 22.82 -2.13
C GLN A 110 -15.56 22.27 -3.40
N PHE A 111 -16.43 21.27 -3.27
CA PHE A 111 -17.21 20.73 -4.38
C PHE A 111 -18.27 21.73 -4.85
N GLU A 112 -18.96 22.37 -3.93
CA GLU A 112 -20.01 23.37 -4.20
C GLU A 112 -19.40 24.61 -4.86
N ALA A 113 -18.27 25.11 -4.36
CA ALA A 113 -17.55 26.23 -4.96
C ALA A 113 -17.07 25.94 -6.38
N ALA A 114 -16.57 24.72 -6.63
CA ALA A 114 -16.16 24.31 -7.98
C ALA A 114 -17.36 24.25 -8.95
N GLN A 115 -18.49 23.71 -8.49
CA GLN A 115 -19.72 23.66 -9.30
C GLN A 115 -20.25 25.05 -9.61
N SER A 116 -20.20 25.97 -8.65
CA SER A 116 -20.62 27.37 -8.85
C SER A 116 -19.75 28.10 -9.90
N GLN A 117 -18.50 27.68 -10.07
CA GLN A 117 -17.62 28.18 -11.13
C GLN A 117 -17.77 27.43 -12.46
N GLY A 118 -18.73 26.51 -12.58
CA GLY A 118 -19.00 25.78 -13.81
C GLY A 118 -18.05 24.58 -14.06
N PHE A 119 -17.25 24.15 -13.08
CA PHE A 119 -16.41 22.98 -13.24
C PHE A 119 -17.26 21.69 -13.26
N GLY A 120 -17.09 20.87 -14.29
CA GLY A 120 -17.66 19.53 -14.32
C GLY A 120 -17.00 18.59 -13.30
N PHE A 121 -17.66 17.49 -12.97
CA PHE A 121 -17.19 16.52 -11.96
C PHE A 121 -15.74 16.07 -12.16
N PHE A 122 -15.36 15.68 -13.38
CA PHE A 122 -13.99 15.23 -13.68
C PHE A 122 -12.95 16.34 -13.53
N ALA A 123 -13.28 17.57 -13.94
CA ALA A 123 -12.41 18.72 -13.81
C ALA A 123 -12.21 19.07 -12.32
N THR A 124 -13.30 19.13 -11.56
CA THR A 124 -13.26 19.34 -10.10
C THR A 124 -12.39 18.31 -9.41
N MET A 125 -12.58 17.03 -9.74
CA MET A 125 -11.81 15.94 -9.16
C MET A 125 -10.31 16.08 -9.47
N ARG A 126 -9.95 16.29 -10.74
CA ARG A 126 -8.56 16.32 -11.20
C ARG A 126 -7.80 17.55 -10.73
N TYR A 127 -8.42 18.73 -10.81
CA TYR A 127 -7.71 20.00 -10.60
C TYR A 127 -7.83 20.55 -9.18
N ILE A 128 -8.89 20.19 -8.45
CA ILE A 128 -9.16 20.76 -7.12
C ILE A 128 -9.02 19.69 -6.04
N ILE A 129 -9.76 18.61 -6.15
CA ILE A 129 -9.89 17.63 -5.05
C ILE A 129 -8.65 16.73 -4.93
N LEU A 130 -8.21 16.09 -6.02
CA LEU A 130 -7.07 15.18 -5.97
C LEU A 130 -5.78 15.85 -5.48
N PRO A 131 -5.38 17.05 -5.95
CA PRO A 131 -4.17 17.69 -5.46
C PRO A 131 -4.22 18.01 -3.96
N GLN A 132 -5.38 18.42 -3.45
CA GLN A 132 -5.58 18.67 -2.02
C GLN A 132 -5.53 17.37 -1.22
N THR A 133 -6.21 16.33 -1.71
CA THR A 133 -6.18 14.99 -1.12
C THR A 133 -4.75 14.48 -0.98
N PHE A 134 -3.95 14.54 -2.06
CA PHE A 134 -2.56 14.09 -2.02
C PHE A 134 -1.73 14.82 -0.97
N LYS A 135 -1.87 16.14 -0.84
CA LYS A 135 -1.18 16.89 0.22
C LYS A 135 -1.55 16.41 1.63
N THR A 136 -2.83 16.10 1.85
CA THR A 136 -3.32 15.64 3.15
C THR A 136 -2.82 14.24 3.51
N ILE A 137 -2.67 13.34 2.51
CA ILE A 137 -2.29 11.96 2.74
C ILE A 137 -0.78 11.71 2.74
N ILE A 138 0.05 12.71 2.40
CA ILE A 138 1.53 12.59 2.38
C ILE A 138 2.10 11.89 3.62
N PRO A 139 1.77 12.28 4.87
CA PRO A 139 2.34 11.63 6.04
C PRO A 139 1.95 10.16 6.16
N ALA A 140 0.72 9.80 5.79
CA ALA A 140 0.28 8.41 5.76
C ALA A 140 0.97 7.59 4.65
N LEU A 141 1.25 8.21 3.50
CA LEU A 141 2.04 7.59 2.43
C LEU A 141 3.46 7.28 2.87
N PHE A 142 4.13 8.20 3.58
CA PHE A 142 5.46 7.93 4.12
C PHE A 142 5.47 6.76 5.11
N SER A 143 4.50 6.67 6.00
CA SER A 143 4.34 5.52 6.90
C SER A 143 4.18 4.22 6.12
N GLN A 144 3.37 4.21 5.07
CA GLN A 144 3.17 3.03 4.23
C GLN A 144 4.43 2.65 3.44
N CYS A 145 5.19 3.63 2.93
CA CYS A 145 6.46 3.38 2.26
C CYS A 145 7.47 2.70 3.21
N THR A 146 7.57 3.16 4.44
CA THR A 146 8.43 2.55 5.47
C THR A 146 8.03 1.11 5.74
N THR A 147 6.74 0.83 5.87
CA THR A 147 6.22 -0.52 6.07
C THR A 147 6.59 -1.43 4.88
N CYS A 148 6.41 -0.96 3.66
CA CYS A 148 6.77 -1.71 2.45
C CYS A 148 8.27 -2.06 2.41
N LEU A 149 9.14 -1.11 2.72
CA LEU A 149 10.59 -1.32 2.80
C LEU A 149 10.97 -2.35 3.85
N LEU A 150 10.37 -2.28 5.05
CA LEU A 150 10.60 -3.24 6.12
C LEU A 150 10.22 -4.67 5.71
N TYR A 151 9.03 -4.86 5.12
CA TYR A 151 8.59 -6.19 4.68
C TYR A 151 9.49 -6.75 3.58
N THR A 152 9.93 -5.92 2.63
CA THR A 152 10.82 -6.35 1.56
C THR A 152 12.20 -6.74 2.08
N SER A 153 12.73 -6.03 3.08
CA SER A 153 14.04 -6.34 3.68
C SER A 153 14.01 -7.62 4.53
N VAL A 154 12.92 -7.86 5.28
CA VAL A 154 12.74 -9.05 6.11
C VAL A 154 12.74 -10.34 5.29
N ARG A 155 12.19 -10.31 4.08
CA ARG A 155 12.14 -11.47 3.18
C ARG A 155 13.53 -12.02 2.81
N ARG A 156 14.58 -11.18 2.82
CA ARG A 156 15.95 -11.58 2.44
C ARG A 156 16.81 -12.11 3.55
N SER A 157 16.39 -12.00 4.81
CA SER A 157 17.16 -12.51 5.94
C SER A 157 16.59 -13.84 6.44
N PRO A 158 17.16 -15.00 6.06
CA PRO A 158 16.66 -16.32 6.50
C PRO A 158 17.05 -16.68 7.93
N LYS A 159 17.55 -15.75 8.73
CA LYS A 159 18.01 -16.04 10.09
C LYS A 159 16.86 -16.00 11.10
N ARG A 160 16.77 -17.06 11.93
CA ARG A 160 15.75 -17.33 12.97
C ARG A 160 15.48 -16.20 13.97
N THR A 161 16.29 -15.15 14.01
CA THR A 161 16.15 -14.02 14.94
C THR A 161 15.06 -13.03 14.53
N THR A 162 14.68 -12.98 13.25
CA THR A 162 13.67 -12.06 12.71
C THR A 162 12.24 -12.41 13.12
N TRP A 163 11.95 -13.68 13.38
CA TRP A 163 10.63 -14.13 13.80
C TRP A 163 10.22 -13.62 15.20
N ARG A 164 11.19 -13.44 16.10
CA ARG A 164 10.91 -12.89 17.44
C ARG A 164 10.50 -11.42 17.40
N TRP A 165 11.08 -10.66 16.48
CA TRP A 165 10.74 -9.24 16.27
C TRP A 165 9.36 -9.09 15.61
N LEU A 166 9.04 -9.90 14.62
CA LEU A 166 7.72 -9.92 13.99
C LEU A 166 6.61 -10.28 14.96
N ALA A 167 6.84 -11.23 15.85
CA ALA A 167 5.89 -11.61 16.88
C ALA A 167 5.60 -10.48 17.91
N SER A 168 6.49 -9.51 18.08
CA SER A 168 6.28 -8.36 18.97
C SER A 168 5.56 -7.19 18.27
N ILE A 169 5.61 -7.10 16.94
CA ILE A 169 5.00 -6.01 16.16
C ILE A 169 3.58 -6.37 15.69
N VAL A 170 3.31 -7.65 15.45
CA VAL A 170 1.99 -8.16 15.02
C VAL A 170 0.86 -7.76 15.97
N PRO A 171 1.00 -7.78 17.31
CA PRO A 171 -0.07 -7.34 18.20
C PRO A 171 -0.44 -5.87 18.03
N TRP A 172 0.54 -5.01 17.70
CA TRP A 172 0.33 -3.58 17.51
C TRP A 172 -0.44 -3.26 16.21
N CYS A 173 -0.20 -4.00 15.15
CA CYS A 173 -0.95 -3.86 13.89
C CYS A 173 -2.42 -4.32 14.05
N PHE A 174 -2.68 -5.32 14.89
CA PHE A 174 -4.02 -5.84 15.13
C PHE A 174 -4.85 -4.92 16.04
N SER A 175 -4.18 -4.19 16.95
CA SER A 175 -4.85 -3.26 17.87
C SER A 175 -5.27 -1.93 17.21
N SER A 176 -4.64 -1.54 16.09
CA SER A 176 -5.01 -0.31 15.34
C SER A 176 -6.10 -0.52 14.29
N SER A 177 -6.49 -1.77 14.06
CA SER A 177 -7.56 -2.09 13.10
C SER A 177 -8.84 -2.37 13.87
N THR A 178 -9.47 -1.33 14.39
CA THR A 178 -10.89 -1.39 14.77
C THR A 178 -11.69 -1.60 13.48
N CYS A 179 -11.86 -2.86 13.10
CA CYS A 179 -12.95 -3.31 12.24
C CYS A 179 -14.24 -3.20 13.04
N ILE A 180 -14.79 -2.00 13.18
CA ILE A 180 -16.17 -1.82 13.61
C ILE A 180 -16.91 -1.24 12.41
N PRO A 181 -17.87 -1.97 11.85
CA PRO A 181 -18.77 -1.42 10.84
C PRO A 181 -19.82 -0.55 11.54
N THR A 182 -19.76 0.73 11.31
CA THR A 182 -20.91 1.64 11.47
C THR A 182 -21.21 2.33 10.16
#